data_ff12560704885f0621dd6bafea6dee01
#
_entry.id   ff12560704885f0621dd6bafea6dee01
#
_cell.length_a   1.000
_cell.length_b   1.000
_cell.length_c   1.000
_cell.angle_alpha   90.00
_cell.angle_beta   90.00
_cell.angle_gamma   90.00
#
_symmetry.space_group_name_H-M   'P 1'
#
loop_
_entity.id
_entity.type
_entity.pdbx_description
1 polymer ?
#
loop_
_entity_poly.entity_id
_entity_poly.type
_entity_poly.pdbx_seq_one_letter_code
_entity_poly.pdbx_strand_id
1 'polypeptide(L)'
;MGNSQSSSIKINYEDIQFIIKNPEGHLLINTLSNTEQNCLIINTININNEENIINSCIKRGAKDIKIVIYGKNSNDEKIYNKYNQLTSLGFYNVYIYTGGLFEWLMLQDIYGEKEFPTTKKELDILKYKPNQVLNIQLIEY
;
A
#
# COMPACT_ATOMS: atom_id res chain seq x y z
N MET A 1 14.65 -1.88 21.26
CA MET A 1 15.11 -1.10 20.80
C MET A 1 14.47 -0.28 19.82
N GLY A 2 14.65 0.93 19.83
CA GLY A 2 14.05 1.86 18.92
C GLY A 2 14.31 1.52 17.47
N ASN A 3 15.14 0.55 17.26
CA ASN A 3 15.49 0.20 15.90
C ASN A 3 14.43 -0.60 15.18
N SER A 4 13.38 -1.00 15.88
CA SER A 4 12.38 -1.82 15.24
C SER A 4 11.69 -1.07 14.11
N GLN A 5 11.53 0.27 14.23
CA GLN A 5 10.91 1.01 13.15
C GLN A 5 11.80 1.07 11.92
N SER A 6 13.10 1.17 12.12
CA SER A 6 14.01 1.24 11.00
C SER A 6 14.17 -0.11 10.33
N SER A 7 13.66 -1.16 10.96
CA SER A 7 13.76 -2.49 10.39
C SER A 7 12.57 -2.85 9.51
N SER A 8 11.63 -1.91 9.29
CA SER A 8 10.53 -2.19 8.38
C SER A 8 11.11 -2.47 6.99
N ILE A 9 10.60 -3.51 6.34
CA ILE A 9 11.14 -3.97 5.07
C ILE A 9 10.40 -3.27 3.94
N LYS A 10 11.15 -2.55 3.15
CA LYS A 10 10.61 -1.82 2.00
C LYS A 10 10.82 -2.64 0.75
N ILE A 11 9.80 -2.66 -0.09
CA ILE A 11 9.83 -3.43 -1.33
C ILE A 11 9.57 -2.49 -2.50
N ASN A 12 9.85 -2.95 -3.71
CA ASN A 12 9.66 -2.15 -4.90
C ASN A 12 8.49 -2.70 -5.74
N TYR A 13 8.28 -2.09 -6.91
CA TYR A 13 7.15 -2.47 -7.76
C TYR A 13 7.25 -3.91 -8.28
N GLU A 14 8.47 -4.43 -8.41
CA GLU A 14 8.62 -5.80 -8.90
C GLU A 14 8.09 -6.80 -7.88
N ASP A 15 8.23 -6.48 -6.60
CA ASP A 15 7.67 -7.33 -5.55
C ASP A 15 6.16 -7.32 -5.61
N ILE A 16 5.56 -6.16 -5.92
CA ILE A 16 4.11 -6.09 -6.09
C ILE A 16 3.69 -6.94 -7.29
N GLN A 17 4.42 -6.85 -8.40
CA GLN A 17 4.12 -7.67 -9.57
C GLN A 17 4.20 -9.15 -9.22
N PHE A 18 5.17 -9.53 -8.39
CA PHE A 18 5.31 -10.91 -7.97
C PHE A 18 4.10 -11.39 -7.17
N ILE A 19 3.64 -10.59 -6.19
CA ILE A 19 2.51 -11.04 -5.37
C ILE A 19 1.21 -11.06 -6.16
N ILE A 20 1.07 -10.21 -7.16
CA ILE A 20 -0.12 -10.26 -8.01
C ILE A 20 -0.18 -11.58 -8.75
N LYS A 21 0.96 -12.07 -9.19
CA LYS A 21 1.03 -13.35 -9.90
C LYS A 21 1.00 -14.54 -8.97
N ASN A 22 1.27 -14.33 -7.69
CA ASN A 22 1.33 -15.38 -6.68
C ASN A 22 0.50 -14.96 -5.47
N PRO A 23 -0.83 -14.86 -5.62
CA PRO A 23 -1.66 -14.28 -4.56
C PRO A 23 -1.78 -15.13 -3.30
N GLU A 24 -1.52 -16.44 -3.39
CA GLU A 24 -1.65 -17.29 -2.22
C GLU A 24 -0.57 -16.95 -1.20
N GLY A 25 -0.98 -16.79 0.05
CA GLY A 25 -0.04 -16.49 1.11
C GLY A 25 0.33 -15.02 1.23
N HIS A 26 -0.31 -14.16 0.43
CA HIS A 26 -0.04 -12.73 0.46
C HIS A 26 -1.32 -11.94 0.64
N LEU A 27 -1.23 -10.84 1.39
CA LEU A 27 -2.32 -9.88 1.53
C LEU A 27 -1.81 -8.51 1.09
N LEU A 28 -2.58 -7.81 0.28
CA LEU A 28 -2.21 -6.47 -0.19
C LEU A 28 -3.22 -5.49 0.40
N ILE A 29 -2.73 -4.59 1.24
CA ILE A 29 -3.56 -3.67 2.01
C ILE A 29 -3.21 -2.24 1.64
N ASN A 30 -4.24 -1.39 1.45
CA ASN A 30 -4.01 0.02 1.14
C ASN A 30 -4.43 0.90 2.31
N THR A 31 -3.82 2.10 2.37
CA THR A 31 -4.13 3.10 3.39
C THR A 31 -4.78 4.34 2.81
N LEU A 32 -5.29 4.28 1.58
CA LEU A 32 -6.00 5.40 1.00
C LEU A 32 -7.29 5.65 1.76
N SER A 33 -7.83 6.87 1.64
CA SER A 33 -9.05 7.22 2.33
C SER A 33 -10.24 6.45 1.77
N ASN A 34 -11.34 6.45 2.52
CA ASN A 34 -12.55 5.76 2.07
C ASN A 34 -13.07 6.30 0.74
N THR A 35 -12.80 7.55 0.44
CA THR A 35 -13.28 8.18 -0.80
C THR A 35 -12.34 7.91 -1.97
N GLU A 36 -11.22 7.26 -1.75
CA GLU A 36 -10.22 7.01 -2.78
C GLU A 36 -10.05 5.53 -3.09
N GLN A 37 -11.10 4.75 -2.92
CA GLN A 37 -11.01 3.30 -3.12
C GLN A 37 -11.39 2.84 -4.53
N ASN A 38 -11.68 3.77 -5.45
CA ASN A 38 -12.13 3.40 -6.78
C ASN A 38 -11.03 2.80 -7.65
N CYS A 39 -9.82 3.31 -7.53
CA CYS A 39 -8.70 2.81 -8.33
C CYS A 39 -7.62 2.31 -7.38
N LEU A 40 -7.38 1.02 -7.40
CA LEU A 40 -6.41 0.38 -6.52
C LEU A 40 -5.57 -0.60 -7.34
N ILE A 41 -4.40 -0.94 -6.82
CA ILE A 41 -3.60 -2.02 -7.41
C ILE A 41 -4.47 -3.28 -7.39
N ILE A 42 -4.41 -4.07 -8.46
CA ILE A 42 -5.25 -5.25 -8.56
C ILE A 42 -4.97 -6.17 -7.37
N ASN A 43 -5.99 -6.88 -6.91
CA ASN A 43 -5.93 -7.81 -5.77
C ASN A 43 -5.76 -7.13 -4.40
N THR A 44 -5.90 -5.81 -4.33
CA THR A 44 -5.95 -5.13 -3.04
C THR A 44 -7.19 -5.56 -2.28
N ILE A 45 -7.02 -5.83 -0.99
CA ILE A 45 -8.13 -6.20 -0.14
C ILE A 45 -9.09 -5.02 -0.01
N ASN A 46 -10.38 -5.30 -0.19
CA ASN A 46 -11.41 -4.28 0.01
C ASN A 46 -11.38 -3.86 1.48
N ILE A 47 -11.38 -2.55 1.73
CA ILE A 47 -11.25 -2.05 3.11
C ILE A 47 -12.39 -2.53 4.00
N ASN A 48 -13.55 -2.82 3.43
CA ASN A 48 -14.68 -3.31 4.23
C ASN A 48 -14.46 -4.75 4.70
N ASN A 49 -13.55 -5.48 4.07
CA ASN A 49 -13.26 -6.86 4.41
C ASN A 49 -11.96 -7.01 5.18
N GLU A 50 -11.17 -5.94 5.29
CA GLU A 50 -9.82 -6.03 5.85
C GLU A 50 -9.83 -6.58 7.27
N GLU A 51 -10.69 -6.04 8.12
CA GLU A 51 -10.73 -6.46 9.52
C GLU A 51 -11.09 -7.93 9.66
N ASN A 52 -12.08 -8.39 8.89
CA ASN A 52 -12.49 -9.79 8.94
C ASN A 52 -11.39 -10.72 8.47
N ILE A 53 -10.66 -10.32 7.44
CA ILE A 53 -9.56 -11.14 6.91
C ILE A 53 -8.43 -11.22 7.94
N ILE A 54 -8.07 -10.10 8.54
CA ILE A 54 -7.01 -10.09 9.56
C ILE A 54 -7.42 -10.93 10.76
N ASN A 55 -8.67 -10.79 11.23
CA ASN A 55 -9.15 -11.58 12.35
C ASN A 55 -9.15 -13.07 12.04
N SER A 56 -9.50 -13.42 10.82
CA SER A 56 -9.45 -14.82 10.40
C SER A 56 -8.03 -15.37 10.43
N CYS A 57 -7.05 -14.57 10.01
CA CYS A 57 -5.66 -14.99 10.06
C CYS A 57 -5.21 -15.21 11.51
N ILE A 58 -5.63 -14.34 12.42
CA ILE A 58 -5.28 -14.47 13.83
C ILE A 58 -5.87 -15.77 14.38
N LYS A 59 -7.14 -16.05 14.07
CA LYS A 59 -7.81 -17.26 14.57
C LYS A 59 -7.14 -18.53 14.06
N ARG A 60 -6.66 -18.51 12.82
CA ARG A 60 -6.01 -19.69 12.24
C ARG A 60 -4.56 -19.82 12.66
N GLY A 61 -4.03 -18.85 13.38
CA GLY A 61 -2.62 -18.84 13.71
C GLY A 61 -1.72 -18.56 12.53
N ALA A 62 -2.26 -17.92 11.48
CA ALA A 62 -1.52 -17.66 10.26
C ALA A 62 -0.77 -16.33 10.34
N LYS A 63 0.05 -16.17 11.38
CA LYS A 63 0.80 -14.93 11.59
C LYS A 63 2.03 -14.82 10.71
N ASP A 64 2.34 -15.87 9.98
CA ASP A 64 3.45 -15.91 9.03
C ASP A 64 3.03 -15.45 7.63
N ILE A 65 1.75 -15.17 7.42
CA ILE A 65 1.31 -14.68 6.10
C ILE A 65 2.02 -13.38 5.77
N LYS A 66 2.31 -13.18 4.51
CA LYS A 66 3.01 -11.99 4.07
C LYS A 66 2.01 -10.89 3.79
N ILE A 67 2.19 -9.75 4.44
CA ILE A 67 1.29 -8.60 4.28
C ILE A 67 2.07 -7.45 3.69
N VAL A 68 1.56 -6.89 2.60
CA VAL A 68 2.17 -5.74 1.94
C VAL A 68 1.23 -4.56 2.06
N ILE A 69 1.77 -3.44 2.52
CA ILE A 69 1.00 -2.21 2.73
C ILE A 69 1.47 -1.16 1.74
N TYR A 70 0.54 -0.46 1.11
CA TYR A 70 0.90 0.68 0.29
C TYR A 70 -0.08 1.81 0.53
N GLY A 71 0.36 3.03 0.25
CA GLY A 71 -0.45 4.20 0.43
C GLY A 71 -0.63 4.97 -0.85
N LYS A 72 -0.95 6.23 -0.71
CA LYS A 72 -1.22 7.10 -1.84
C LYS A 72 0.05 7.41 -2.61
N ASN A 73 1.12 7.73 -1.90
CA ASN A 73 2.41 8.07 -2.48
C ASN A 73 3.49 7.85 -1.42
N SER A 74 4.73 8.24 -1.76
CA SER A 74 5.87 7.97 -0.87
C SER A 74 5.84 8.78 0.43
N ASN A 75 4.98 9.80 0.51
CA ASN A 75 4.87 10.64 1.72
C ASN A 75 3.67 10.26 2.59
N ASP A 76 2.97 9.21 2.25
CA ASP A 76 1.79 8.79 3.02
C ASP A 76 2.24 8.10 4.31
N GLU A 77 2.13 8.80 5.42
CA GLU A 77 2.58 8.27 6.70
C GLU A 77 1.63 7.26 7.33
N LYS A 78 0.42 7.15 6.79
CA LYS A 78 -0.54 6.18 7.32
C LYS A 78 -0.04 4.75 7.15
N ILE A 79 0.86 4.51 6.22
CA ILE A 79 1.41 3.17 6.03
C ILE A 79 2.17 2.70 7.28
N TYR A 80 2.83 3.62 7.98
CA TYR A 80 3.58 3.23 9.18
C TYR A 80 2.65 2.96 10.36
N ASN A 81 1.52 3.67 10.44
CA ASN A 81 0.52 3.37 11.46
C ASN A 81 -0.05 1.97 11.24
N LYS A 82 -0.34 1.63 10.00
CA LYS A 82 -0.86 0.31 9.66
C LYS A 82 0.21 -0.75 9.93
N TYR A 83 1.45 -0.47 9.59
CA TYR A 83 2.55 -1.39 9.83
C TYR A 83 2.65 -1.71 11.34
N ASN A 84 2.65 -0.65 12.16
CA ASN A 84 2.75 -0.84 13.60
C ASN A 84 1.56 -1.59 14.16
N GLN A 85 0.37 -1.33 13.65
CA GLN A 85 -0.83 -2.03 14.08
C GLN A 85 -0.71 -3.54 13.80
N LEU A 86 -0.31 -3.88 12.59
CA LEU A 86 -0.24 -5.30 12.21
C LEU A 86 0.89 -6.03 12.93
N THR A 87 2.05 -5.39 13.09
CA THR A 87 3.14 -6.05 13.82
C THR A 87 2.80 -6.22 15.30
N SER A 88 2.06 -5.26 15.88
CA SER A 88 1.66 -5.40 17.27
C SER A 88 0.63 -6.53 17.47
N LEU A 89 -0.08 -6.90 16.40
CA LEU A 89 -0.98 -8.06 16.45
C LEU A 89 -0.24 -9.38 16.27
N GLY A 90 1.07 -9.34 16.06
CA GLY A 90 1.87 -10.54 15.97
C GLY A 90 2.28 -10.95 14.56
N PHE A 91 1.85 -10.23 13.54
CA PHE A 91 2.27 -10.55 12.18
C PHE A 91 3.73 -10.11 12.02
N TYR A 92 4.58 -11.02 11.53
CA TYR A 92 6.01 -10.72 11.45
C TYR A 92 6.56 -10.68 10.03
N ASN A 93 5.72 -10.88 9.02
CA ASN A 93 6.12 -10.73 7.63
C ASN A 93 5.34 -9.57 7.01
N VAL A 94 5.59 -8.35 7.48
CA VAL A 94 4.91 -7.16 7.02
C VAL A 94 5.88 -6.29 6.25
N TYR A 95 5.50 -5.89 5.03
CA TYR A 95 6.33 -5.15 4.10
C TYR A 95 5.64 -3.88 3.65
N ILE A 96 6.41 -2.91 3.20
CA ILE A 96 5.89 -1.61 2.75
C ILE A 96 6.33 -1.36 1.32
N TYR A 97 5.36 -1.09 0.44
CA TYR A 97 5.63 -0.61 -0.90
C TYR A 97 5.61 0.91 -0.85
N THR A 98 6.80 1.52 -0.78
CA THR A 98 6.91 2.95 -0.54
C THR A 98 6.48 3.79 -1.72
N GLY A 99 6.55 3.28 -2.94
CA GLY A 99 6.14 4.06 -4.11
C GLY A 99 4.66 4.40 -4.10
N GLY A 100 3.84 3.51 -3.58
CA GLY A 100 2.43 3.75 -3.45
C GLY A 100 1.68 3.75 -4.77
N LEU A 101 0.42 4.14 -4.70
CA LEU A 101 -0.42 4.15 -5.89
C LEU A 101 0.10 5.14 -6.94
N PHE A 102 0.67 6.27 -6.50
CA PHE A 102 1.19 7.25 -7.44
C PHE A 102 2.26 6.65 -8.35
N GLU A 103 3.26 5.98 -7.76
CA GLU A 103 4.30 5.35 -8.56
C GLU A 103 3.72 4.27 -9.48
N TRP A 104 2.82 3.46 -8.94
CA TRP A 104 2.21 2.38 -9.71
C TRP A 104 1.49 2.91 -10.95
N LEU A 105 0.74 4.01 -10.80
CA LEU A 105 0.02 4.60 -11.93
C LEU A 105 0.96 5.26 -12.93
N MET A 106 2.05 5.86 -12.47
CA MET A 106 3.06 6.39 -13.38
C MET A 106 3.68 5.29 -14.21
N LEU A 107 3.98 4.16 -13.57
CA LEU A 107 4.53 3.01 -14.28
C LEU A 107 3.52 2.41 -15.24
N GLN A 108 2.25 2.39 -14.84
CA GLN A 108 1.18 1.92 -15.72
C GLN A 108 1.09 2.80 -16.97
N ASP A 109 1.23 4.11 -16.81
CA ASP A 109 1.13 5.04 -17.91
C ASP A 109 2.26 4.82 -18.93
N ILE A 110 3.45 4.48 -18.42
CA ILE A 110 4.62 4.30 -19.28
C ILE A 110 4.67 2.89 -19.87
N TYR A 111 4.41 1.87 -19.06
CA TYR A 111 4.63 0.48 -19.45
C TYR A 111 3.37 -0.33 -19.68
N GLY A 112 2.20 0.20 -19.37
CA GLY A 112 0.93 -0.43 -19.71
C GLY A 112 0.24 -1.14 -18.55
N GLU A 113 -1.05 -1.35 -18.75
CA GLU A 113 -1.91 -1.96 -17.72
C GLU A 113 -1.65 -3.44 -17.53
N LYS A 114 -1.08 -4.08 -18.52
CA LYS A 114 -0.80 -5.51 -18.39
C LYS A 114 0.25 -5.77 -17.31
N GLU A 115 1.28 -4.91 -17.27
CA GLU A 115 2.35 -5.06 -16.31
C GLU A 115 2.05 -4.39 -14.97
N PHE A 116 1.17 -3.40 -14.98
CA PHE A 116 0.81 -2.64 -13.78
C PHE A 116 -0.71 -2.54 -13.65
N PRO A 117 -1.39 -3.67 -13.41
CA PRO A 117 -2.86 -3.66 -13.44
C PRO A 117 -3.48 -3.00 -12.22
N THR A 118 -4.60 -2.33 -12.46
CA THR A 118 -5.41 -1.73 -11.39
C THR A 118 -6.86 -2.14 -11.56
N THR A 119 -7.65 -1.89 -10.51
CA THR A 119 -9.07 -2.23 -10.53
C THR A 119 -9.86 -1.35 -11.51
N LYS A 120 -9.37 -0.13 -11.74
CA LYS A 120 -9.99 0.78 -12.70
C LYS A 120 -8.91 1.65 -13.31
N LYS A 121 -9.23 2.24 -14.47
CA LYS A 121 -8.33 3.19 -15.11
C LYS A 121 -8.54 4.56 -14.49
N GLU A 122 -7.45 5.21 -14.10
CA GLU A 122 -7.48 6.57 -13.57
C GLU A 122 -6.58 7.43 -14.43
N LEU A 123 -7.16 8.43 -15.09
CA LEU A 123 -6.39 9.29 -15.98
C LEU A 123 -5.68 10.43 -15.24
N ASP A 124 -6.25 10.88 -14.14
CA ASP A 124 -5.66 11.99 -13.38
C ASP A 124 -4.69 11.42 -12.34
N ILE A 125 -3.51 11.03 -12.80
CA ILE A 125 -2.50 10.44 -11.95
C ILE A 125 -2.01 11.43 -10.91
N LEU A 126 -1.93 12.71 -11.27
CA LEU A 126 -1.38 13.73 -10.38
C LEU A 126 -2.21 13.97 -9.13
N LYS A 127 -3.45 13.50 -9.09
CA LYS A 127 -4.22 13.66 -7.86
C LYS A 127 -3.67 12.82 -6.72
N TYR A 128 -2.77 11.88 -7.02
CA TYR A 128 -2.13 11.05 -6.00
C TYR A 128 -0.73 11.53 -5.64
N LYS A 129 -0.27 12.62 -6.25
CA LYS A 129 1.08 13.11 -6.00
C LYS A 129 1.26 13.60 -4.57
N PRO A 130 2.48 13.61 -4.05
CA PRO A 130 2.75 14.22 -2.75
C PRO A 130 2.45 15.71 -2.81
N ASN A 131 2.17 16.29 -1.64
CA ASN A 131 1.86 17.71 -1.55
C ASN A 131 3.11 18.55 -1.79
N GLN A 132 2.90 19.71 -2.40
CA GLN A 132 3.97 20.68 -2.56
C GLN A 132 4.37 21.23 -1.19
N VAL A 133 5.66 21.41 -0.98
CA VAL A 133 6.17 21.92 0.28
C VAL A 133 6.75 23.34 0.13
N LEU A 134 7.53 23.55 -0.93
CA LEU A 134 8.15 24.84 -1.15
C LEU A 134 7.17 25.84 -1.73
N ASN A 135 7.28 27.09 -1.33
CA ASN A 135 6.44 28.18 -1.78
C ASN A 135 4.99 28.09 -1.32
N ILE A 136 4.69 27.18 -0.41
CA ILE A 136 3.29 27.03 -0.01
C ILE A 136 2.81 28.21 0.81
N GLN A 137 3.70 28.87 1.56
CA GLN A 137 3.30 30.03 2.35
C GLN A 137 3.00 31.25 1.48
N LEU A 138 3.43 31.27 0.24
CA LEU A 138 3.12 32.38 -0.65
C LEU A 138 1.64 32.40 -1.02
N ILE A 139 0.98 31.29 -0.90
CA ILE A 139 -0.42 31.20 -1.22
C ILE A 139 -1.28 31.86 -0.16
N GLU A 140 -0.75 32.00 1.04
CA GLU A 140 -1.50 32.53 2.17
C GLU A 140 -1.55 34.06 2.19
N TYR A 141 -0.80 34.72 1.36
CA TYR A 141 -0.82 36.17 1.29
C TYR A 141 -1.78 36.66 0.21
#